data_615ce2aa084c4134f494cfe27200c71b
#
_entry.id   615ce2aa084c4134f494cfe27200c71b
#
_cell.length_a   1.000
_cell.length_b   1.000
_cell.length_c   1.000
_cell.angle_alpha   90.00
_cell.angle_beta   90.00
_cell.angle_gamma   90.00
#
_symmetry.space_group_name_H-M   'P 1'
#
loop_
_entity.id
_entity.type
_entity.pdbx_description
1 polymer ?
#
loop_
_entity_poly.entity_id
_entity_poly.type
_entity_poly.pdbx_seq_one_letter_code
_entity_poly.pdbx_strand_id
1 'polypeptide(L)'
;MQKPLSETIKTLLIINVLLFFASTYFIPNLSDPLFSLWHVNNPNFKLWQILTHMFMHGNLSHLIFNMFSLYMFAPIIEERLGTSYFLFLYFSAGFAAAALTLGIDYYSFQEIFNAYLKTGLTSTEIYEFIQESLQRGSFDTQIAPNIPTNDTINMLRNYGGTMVGASGAISGVLVAFAVLYPNLPLMLLFIPFPIKAKYFIGAYFLLDVYGGLTGNSIIGPENTCLLYTSDAADD
;
A
#
# COMPACT_ATOMS: atom_id res chain seq x y z
N MET A 1 2.47 14.27 32.31
CA MET A 1 1.30 14.69 31.51
C MET A 1 1.68 14.53 30.06
N GLN A 2 0.94 13.75 29.28
CA GLN A 2 1.14 13.68 27.82
C GLN A 2 0.81 15.06 27.23
N LYS A 3 1.72 15.58 26.40
CA LYS A 3 1.42 16.81 25.63
C LYS A 3 0.22 16.55 24.71
N PRO A 4 -0.65 17.54 24.50
CA PRO A 4 -1.71 17.42 23.51
C PRO A 4 -1.10 17.19 22.12
N LEU A 5 -1.79 16.42 21.28
CA LEU A 5 -1.40 16.25 19.87
C LEU A 5 -1.28 17.60 19.18
N SER A 6 -0.30 17.74 18.30
CA SER A 6 -0.18 18.93 17.45
C SER A 6 -1.37 19.05 16.50
N GLU A 7 -1.64 20.26 16.02
CA GLU A 7 -2.69 20.48 15.02
C GLU A 7 -2.41 19.74 13.71
N THR A 8 -1.15 19.58 13.34
CA THR A 8 -0.72 18.83 12.16
C THR A 8 -1.15 17.37 12.24
N ILE A 9 -0.83 16.68 13.35
CA ILE A 9 -1.16 15.26 13.50
C ILE A 9 -2.67 15.08 13.62
N LYS A 10 -3.36 15.95 14.37
CA LYS A 10 -4.82 15.94 14.43
C LYS A 10 -5.44 16.07 13.05
N THR A 11 -4.94 17.01 12.24
CA THR A 11 -5.42 17.25 10.88
C THR A 11 -5.22 16.02 10.00
N LEU A 12 -4.04 15.38 10.04
CA LEU A 12 -3.78 14.15 9.29
C LEU A 12 -4.74 13.01 9.70
N LEU A 13 -4.93 12.80 11.02
CA LEU A 13 -5.86 11.79 11.51
C LEU A 13 -7.29 12.06 11.06
N ILE A 14 -7.78 13.31 11.23
CA ILE A 14 -9.14 13.70 10.89
C ILE A 14 -9.39 13.55 9.38
N ILE A 15 -8.47 14.02 8.54
CA ILE A 15 -8.62 13.93 7.07
C ILE A 15 -8.72 12.46 6.64
N ASN A 16 -7.86 11.58 7.14
CA ASN A 16 -7.92 10.16 6.79
C ASN A 16 -9.25 9.52 7.20
N VAL A 17 -9.71 9.79 8.43
CA VAL A 17 -11.00 9.28 8.92
C VAL A 17 -12.16 9.83 8.10
N LEU A 18 -12.20 11.13 7.83
CA LEU A 18 -13.29 11.74 7.05
C LEU A 18 -13.32 11.22 5.60
N LEU A 19 -12.15 11.10 4.96
CA LEU A 19 -12.06 10.59 3.59
C LEU A 19 -12.43 9.11 3.52
N PHE A 20 -12.08 8.29 4.52
CA PHE A 20 -12.53 6.90 4.58
C PHE A 20 -14.06 6.80 4.63
N PHE A 21 -14.70 7.54 5.53
CA PHE A 21 -16.17 7.53 5.60
C PHE A 21 -16.80 8.11 4.34
N ALA A 22 -16.23 9.18 3.77
CA ALA A 22 -16.71 9.76 2.52
C ALA A 22 -16.62 8.76 1.36
N SER A 23 -15.47 8.11 1.19
CA SER A 23 -15.25 7.13 0.12
C SER A 23 -16.13 5.88 0.27
N THR A 24 -16.32 5.40 1.51
CA THR A 24 -17.07 4.17 1.76
C THR A 24 -18.59 4.37 1.63
N TYR A 25 -19.12 5.49 2.12
CA TYR A 25 -20.57 5.66 2.25
C TYR A 25 -21.19 6.63 1.25
N PHE A 26 -20.45 7.65 0.78
CA PHE A 26 -21.03 8.69 -0.10
C PHE A 26 -20.65 8.52 -1.56
N ILE A 27 -19.45 8.02 -1.87
CA ILE A 27 -18.94 7.87 -3.24
C ILE A 27 -18.25 6.51 -3.48
N PRO A 28 -18.82 5.36 -3.04
CA PRO A 28 -18.12 4.07 -3.07
C PRO A 28 -17.66 3.67 -4.47
N ASN A 29 -18.49 3.91 -5.50
CA ASN A 29 -18.16 3.52 -6.89
C ASN A 29 -17.25 4.52 -7.62
N LEU A 30 -16.99 5.69 -7.04
CA LEU A 30 -16.22 6.76 -7.68
C LEU A 30 -14.87 6.98 -6.99
N SER A 31 -14.76 6.63 -5.70
CA SER A 31 -13.56 6.87 -4.90
C SER A 31 -12.36 6.10 -5.45
N ASP A 32 -12.54 4.84 -5.76
CA ASP A 32 -11.46 3.97 -6.20
C ASP A 32 -10.87 4.38 -7.55
N PRO A 33 -11.64 4.54 -8.64
CA PRO A 33 -11.08 5.00 -9.90
C PRO A 33 -10.50 6.41 -9.86
N LEU A 34 -10.95 7.29 -8.93
CA LEU A 34 -10.46 8.67 -8.86
C LEU A 34 -9.25 8.87 -7.96
N PHE A 35 -9.17 8.18 -6.82
CA PHE A 35 -8.23 8.53 -5.75
C PHE A 35 -7.23 7.44 -5.39
N SER A 36 -7.55 6.15 -5.64
CA SER A 36 -6.62 5.03 -5.47
C SER A 36 -5.55 5.03 -6.56
N LEU A 37 -4.33 4.60 -6.24
CA LEU A 37 -3.23 4.59 -7.19
C LEU A 37 -3.28 3.32 -8.05
N TRP A 38 -3.56 3.49 -9.33
CA TRP A 38 -3.63 2.43 -10.34
C TRP A 38 -2.28 2.18 -11.00
N HIS A 39 -2.14 1.00 -11.60
CA HIS A 39 -1.00 0.68 -12.48
C HIS A 39 -0.88 1.70 -13.62
N VAL A 40 0.35 2.10 -13.98
CA VAL A 40 0.60 3.18 -14.95
C VAL A 40 0.01 2.95 -16.34
N ASN A 41 -0.16 1.68 -16.77
CA ASN A 41 -0.80 1.33 -18.05
C ASN A 41 -2.31 1.16 -17.93
N ASN A 42 -2.90 1.31 -16.73
CA ASN A 42 -4.34 1.23 -16.55
C ASN A 42 -4.98 2.57 -16.95
N PRO A 43 -6.11 2.60 -17.71
CA PRO A 43 -6.78 3.83 -18.10
C PRO A 43 -7.30 4.68 -16.93
N ASN A 44 -7.47 4.08 -15.75
CA ASN A 44 -7.84 4.78 -14.53
C ASN A 44 -6.67 5.51 -13.86
N PHE A 45 -5.42 5.27 -14.26
CA PHE A 45 -4.25 5.95 -13.69
C PHE A 45 -4.31 7.46 -13.94
N LYS A 46 -4.11 8.23 -12.88
CA LYS A 46 -4.02 9.70 -12.92
C LYS A 46 -2.88 10.17 -12.00
N LEU A 47 -2.16 11.21 -12.41
CA LEU A 47 -0.99 11.70 -11.68
C LEU A 47 -1.29 12.12 -10.25
N TRP A 48 -2.47 12.67 -9.96
CA TRP A 48 -2.84 13.06 -8.58
C TRP A 48 -2.99 11.88 -7.64
N GLN A 49 -3.19 10.66 -8.16
CA GLN A 49 -3.29 9.44 -7.35
C GLN A 49 -2.00 9.13 -6.59
N ILE A 50 -0.85 9.63 -7.07
CA ILE A 50 0.44 9.56 -6.34
C ILE A 50 0.35 10.26 -4.97
N LEU A 51 -0.54 11.23 -4.81
CA LEU A 51 -0.80 11.89 -3.54
C LEU A 51 -2.07 11.34 -2.85
N THR A 52 -3.15 11.22 -3.60
CA THR A 52 -4.47 10.95 -3.00
C THR A 52 -4.60 9.55 -2.41
N HIS A 53 -3.88 8.54 -2.96
CA HIS A 53 -3.87 7.19 -2.43
C HIS A 53 -3.48 7.12 -0.94
N MET A 54 -2.60 8.04 -0.49
CA MET A 54 -2.14 8.09 0.90
C MET A 54 -3.27 8.35 1.91
N PHE A 55 -4.42 8.80 1.45
CA PHE A 55 -5.59 9.12 2.29
C PHE A 55 -6.75 8.14 2.08
N MET A 56 -6.63 7.21 1.12
CA MET A 56 -7.63 6.17 0.89
C MET A 56 -7.31 4.94 1.74
N HIS A 57 -8.35 4.19 2.16
CA HIS A 57 -8.18 2.97 2.94
C HIS A 57 -9.19 1.93 2.47
N GLY A 58 -8.71 0.70 2.22
CA GLY A 58 -9.53 -0.39 1.69
C GLY A 58 -10.63 -0.87 2.67
N ASN A 59 -10.32 -0.86 3.97
CA ASN A 59 -11.28 -1.28 5.01
C ASN A 59 -11.00 -0.62 6.36
N LEU A 60 -11.90 -0.85 7.31
CA LEU A 60 -11.85 -0.22 8.64
C LEU A 60 -10.62 -0.67 9.45
N SER A 61 -10.21 -1.94 9.37
CA SER A 61 -9.02 -2.42 10.08
C SER A 61 -7.76 -1.73 9.56
N HIS A 62 -7.62 -1.58 8.23
CA HIS A 62 -6.52 -0.85 7.60
C HIS A 62 -6.46 0.61 8.09
N LEU A 63 -7.60 1.31 8.11
CA LEU A 63 -7.67 2.66 8.67
C LEU A 63 -7.23 2.70 10.14
N ILE A 64 -7.79 1.81 10.98
CA ILE A 64 -7.49 1.79 12.42
C ILE A 64 -5.99 1.57 12.67
N PHE A 65 -5.36 0.60 12.01
CA PHE A 65 -3.94 0.33 12.18
C PHE A 65 -3.06 1.49 11.70
N ASN A 66 -3.38 2.12 10.58
CA ASN A 66 -2.67 3.30 10.12
C ASN A 66 -2.82 4.48 11.10
N MET A 67 -4.03 4.79 11.51
CA MET A 67 -4.28 5.90 12.45
C MET A 67 -3.68 5.64 13.83
N PHE A 68 -3.73 4.41 14.31
CA PHE A 68 -3.09 4.03 15.57
C PHE A 68 -1.56 4.20 15.49
N SER A 69 -0.94 3.73 14.42
CA SER A 69 0.51 3.88 14.20
C SER A 69 0.90 5.37 14.10
N LEU A 70 0.14 6.15 13.33
CA LEU A 70 0.36 7.59 13.22
C LEU A 70 0.21 8.29 14.58
N TYR A 71 -0.84 7.97 15.34
CA TYR A 71 -1.08 8.51 16.68
C TYR A 71 0.06 8.20 17.65
N MET A 72 0.61 7.00 17.61
CA MET A 72 1.65 6.54 18.54
C MET A 72 3.04 7.12 18.23
N PHE A 73 3.42 7.17 16.95
CA PHE A 73 4.80 7.47 16.57
C PHE A 73 5.00 8.89 16.05
N ALA A 74 4.03 9.47 15.35
CA ALA A 74 4.18 10.78 14.74
C ALA A 74 4.46 11.91 15.75
N PRO A 75 3.82 11.98 16.94
CA PRO A 75 4.09 13.04 17.90
C PRO A 75 5.55 13.06 18.37
N ILE A 76 6.15 11.90 18.57
CA ILE A 76 7.54 11.75 19.01
C ILE A 76 8.50 12.25 17.93
N ILE A 77 8.21 11.91 16.67
CA ILE A 77 9.03 12.34 15.52
C ILE A 77 8.84 13.82 15.23
N GLU A 78 7.61 14.33 15.26
CA GLU A 78 7.34 15.76 15.07
C GLU A 78 7.96 16.60 16.18
N GLU A 79 7.91 16.17 17.45
CA GLU A 79 8.57 16.87 18.56
C GLU A 79 10.11 16.95 18.35
N ARG A 80 10.69 15.89 17.77
CA ARG A 80 12.14 15.81 17.55
C ARG A 80 12.62 16.59 16.35
N LEU A 81 11.88 16.52 15.24
CA LEU A 81 12.28 17.11 13.95
C LEU A 81 11.68 18.50 13.70
N GLY A 82 10.56 18.80 14.36
CA GLY A 82 9.71 19.94 14.02
C GLY A 82 8.72 19.60 12.91
N THR A 83 7.61 20.35 12.85
CA THR A 83 6.47 20.09 11.95
C THR A 83 6.86 20.04 10.48
N SER A 84 7.70 20.98 10.01
CA SER A 84 8.07 21.04 8.59
C SER A 84 8.86 19.80 8.14
N TYR A 85 9.83 19.37 8.93
CA TYR A 85 10.63 18.17 8.61
C TYR A 85 9.83 16.89 8.78
N PHE A 86 8.91 16.84 9.76
CA PHE A 86 7.98 15.73 9.90
C PHE A 86 7.07 15.59 8.67
N LEU A 87 6.46 16.66 8.19
CA LEU A 87 5.63 16.65 6.98
C LEU A 87 6.45 16.26 5.74
N PHE A 88 7.68 16.80 5.61
CA PHE A 88 8.57 16.40 4.53
C PHE A 88 8.86 14.90 4.57
N LEU A 89 9.20 14.35 5.74
CA LEU A 89 9.43 12.92 5.93
C LEU A 89 8.19 12.10 5.55
N TYR A 90 7.01 12.50 6.06
CA TYR A 90 5.75 11.80 5.84
C TYR A 90 5.41 11.72 4.34
N PHE A 91 5.39 12.85 3.65
CA PHE A 91 5.04 12.88 2.23
C PHE A 91 6.13 12.28 1.35
N SER A 92 7.41 12.53 1.62
CA SER A 92 8.49 11.93 0.82
C SER A 92 8.52 10.40 0.94
N ALA A 93 8.27 9.86 2.13
CA ALA A 93 8.17 8.41 2.33
C ALA A 93 6.96 7.82 1.59
N GLY A 94 5.79 8.48 1.63
CA GLY A 94 4.61 8.06 0.86
C GLY A 94 4.86 8.09 -0.65
N PHE A 95 5.49 9.12 -1.16
CA PHE A 95 5.85 9.21 -2.58
C PHE A 95 6.91 8.18 -2.98
N ALA A 96 7.89 7.91 -2.13
CA ALA A 96 8.88 6.87 -2.38
C ALA A 96 8.23 5.47 -2.41
N ALA A 97 7.31 5.19 -1.50
CA ALA A 97 6.53 3.94 -1.51
C ALA A 97 5.72 3.80 -2.80
N ALA A 98 4.99 4.85 -3.22
CA ALA A 98 4.25 4.86 -4.47
C ALA A 98 5.15 4.61 -5.69
N ALA A 99 6.31 5.28 -5.75
CA ALA A 99 7.25 5.11 -6.86
C ALA A 99 7.84 3.70 -6.91
N LEU A 100 8.17 3.11 -5.75
CA LEU A 100 8.65 1.73 -5.66
C LEU A 100 7.58 0.73 -6.11
N THR A 101 6.35 0.86 -5.61
CA THR A 101 5.23 0.00 -6.01
C THR A 101 4.98 0.10 -7.50
N LEU A 102 4.81 1.31 -8.04
CA LEU A 102 4.60 1.51 -9.48
C LEU A 102 5.75 0.94 -10.33
N GLY A 103 6.99 1.06 -9.86
CA GLY A 103 8.17 0.53 -10.56
C GLY A 103 8.19 -1.00 -10.57
N ILE A 104 7.92 -1.64 -9.44
CA ILE A 104 7.88 -3.11 -9.30
C ILE A 104 6.70 -3.67 -10.10
N ASP A 105 5.51 -3.10 -9.98
CA ASP A 105 4.32 -3.53 -10.69
C ASP A 105 4.49 -3.40 -12.21
N TYR A 106 5.06 -2.27 -12.65
CA TYR A 106 5.37 -2.06 -14.06
C TYR A 106 6.35 -3.09 -14.61
N TYR A 107 7.44 -3.35 -13.87
CA TYR A 107 8.44 -4.33 -14.30
C TYR A 107 7.85 -5.75 -14.37
N SER A 108 7.15 -6.17 -13.30
CA SER A 108 6.51 -7.49 -13.25
C SER A 108 5.44 -7.65 -14.32
N PHE A 109 4.62 -6.62 -14.54
CA PHE A 109 3.63 -6.62 -15.62
C PHE A 109 4.29 -6.76 -16.99
N GLN A 110 5.33 -5.98 -17.28
CA GLN A 110 6.01 -6.01 -18.57
C GLN A 110 6.69 -7.35 -18.86
N GLU A 111 7.26 -8.00 -17.85
CA GLU A 111 7.86 -9.32 -17.98
C GLU A 111 6.83 -10.35 -18.47
N ILE A 112 5.67 -10.42 -17.81
CA ILE A 112 4.61 -11.36 -18.14
C ILE A 112 3.92 -10.97 -19.47
N PHE A 113 3.66 -9.69 -19.67
CA PHE A 113 3.11 -9.16 -20.93
C PHE A 113 3.97 -9.54 -22.14
N ASN A 114 5.30 -9.42 -22.01
CA ASN A 114 6.23 -9.84 -23.04
C ASN A 114 6.25 -11.37 -23.25
N ALA A 115 5.99 -12.16 -22.20
CA ALA A 115 5.84 -13.60 -22.35
C ALA A 115 4.59 -13.94 -23.18
N TYR A 116 3.48 -13.23 -22.98
CA TYR A 116 2.28 -13.36 -23.80
C TYR A 116 2.52 -12.94 -25.26
N LEU A 117 3.24 -11.87 -25.54
CA LEU A 117 3.61 -11.47 -26.90
C LEU A 117 4.42 -12.56 -27.63
N LYS A 118 5.30 -13.29 -26.92
CA LYS A 118 6.08 -14.39 -27.49
C LYS A 118 5.23 -15.61 -27.88
N THR A 119 3.99 -15.75 -27.38
CA THR A 119 3.06 -16.80 -27.82
C THR A 119 2.40 -16.48 -29.16
N GLY A 120 2.63 -15.28 -29.72
CA GLY A 120 2.06 -14.82 -30.98
C GLY A 120 0.83 -13.93 -30.84
N LEU A 121 0.39 -13.66 -29.61
CA LEU A 121 -0.69 -12.70 -29.34
C LEU A 121 -0.23 -11.26 -29.59
N THR A 122 -1.14 -10.44 -30.09
CA THR A 122 -0.92 -9.01 -30.24
C THR A 122 -1.16 -8.28 -28.90
N SER A 123 -0.61 -7.08 -28.76
CA SER A 123 -0.85 -6.25 -27.58
C SER A 123 -2.35 -6.01 -27.34
N THR A 124 -3.13 -5.84 -28.41
CA THR A 124 -4.58 -5.61 -28.32
C THR A 124 -5.28 -6.82 -27.72
N GLU A 125 -5.00 -8.03 -28.25
CA GLU A 125 -5.60 -9.27 -27.74
C GLU A 125 -5.22 -9.53 -26.27
N ILE A 126 -4.01 -9.18 -25.86
CA ILE A 126 -3.60 -9.31 -24.46
C ILE A 126 -4.38 -8.33 -23.57
N TYR A 127 -4.55 -7.06 -23.98
CA TYR A 127 -5.35 -6.12 -23.21
C TYR A 127 -6.82 -6.49 -23.16
N GLU A 128 -7.39 -7.01 -24.25
CA GLU A 128 -8.76 -7.55 -24.28
C GLU A 128 -8.90 -8.73 -23.31
N PHE A 129 -7.96 -9.68 -23.35
CA PHE A 129 -7.91 -10.79 -22.38
C PHE A 129 -7.84 -10.30 -20.93
N ILE A 130 -6.99 -9.29 -20.62
CA ILE A 130 -6.92 -8.70 -19.28
C ILE A 130 -8.26 -8.10 -18.87
N GLN A 131 -8.87 -7.29 -19.72
CA GLN A 131 -10.14 -6.63 -19.42
C GLN A 131 -11.28 -7.64 -19.21
N GLU A 132 -11.41 -8.64 -20.08
CA GLU A 132 -12.39 -9.69 -19.93
C GLU A 132 -12.20 -10.50 -18.65
N SER A 133 -10.93 -10.84 -18.33
CA SER A 133 -10.60 -11.59 -17.13
C SER A 133 -10.97 -10.84 -15.85
N LEU A 134 -10.66 -9.54 -15.80
CA LEU A 134 -11.03 -8.68 -14.67
C LEU A 134 -12.55 -8.52 -14.52
N GLN A 135 -13.29 -8.42 -15.65
CA GLN A 135 -14.75 -8.30 -15.62
C GLN A 135 -15.43 -9.59 -15.18
N ARG A 136 -14.90 -10.76 -15.61
CA ARG A 136 -15.47 -12.08 -15.29
C ARG A 136 -15.03 -12.62 -13.94
N GLY A 137 -13.98 -12.06 -13.34
CA GLY A 137 -13.33 -12.63 -12.16
C GLY A 137 -12.66 -13.99 -12.40
N SER A 138 -12.46 -14.36 -13.67
CA SER A 138 -11.82 -15.62 -14.08
C SER A 138 -11.18 -15.46 -15.46
N PHE A 139 -10.19 -16.29 -15.78
CA PHE A 139 -9.50 -16.24 -17.05
C PHE A 139 -9.33 -17.63 -17.68
N ASP A 140 -9.19 -17.65 -19.01
CA ASP A 140 -8.97 -18.87 -19.76
C ASP A 140 -7.47 -19.19 -19.83
N THR A 141 -7.05 -20.29 -19.21
CA THR A 141 -5.66 -20.76 -19.22
C THR A 141 -5.23 -21.32 -20.57
N GLN A 142 -6.15 -21.58 -21.50
CA GLN A 142 -5.84 -22.11 -22.83
C GLN A 142 -5.33 -21.03 -23.80
N ILE A 143 -5.54 -19.76 -23.50
CA ILE A 143 -5.04 -18.64 -24.33
C ILE A 143 -3.51 -18.66 -24.44
N ALA A 144 -2.82 -19.03 -23.36
CA ALA A 144 -1.36 -19.14 -23.31
C ALA A 144 -0.94 -20.29 -22.37
N PRO A 145 -1.12 -21.55 -22.79
CA PRO A 145 -0.95 -22.71 -21.91
C PRO A 145 0.48 -22.89 -21.40
N ASN A 146 1.46 -22.26 -22.04
CA ASN A 146 2.86 -22.28 -21.62
C ASN A 146 3.21 -21.22 -20.57
N ILE A 147 2.28 -20.31 -20.24
CA ILE A 147 2.50 -19.29 -19.20
C ILE A 147 1.95 -19.84 -17.87
N PRO A 148 2.76 -19.83 -16.80
CA PRO A 148 2.29 -20.27 -15.48
C PRO A 148 1.06 -19.51 -15.03
N THR A 149 0.07 -20.22 -14.47
CA THR A 149 -1.18 -19.63 -13.97
C THR A 149 -0.91 -18.50 -12.95
N ASN A 150 0.07 -18.69 -12.06
CA ASN A 150 0.44 -17.66 -11.07
C ASN A 150 0.95 -16.38 -11.72
N ASP A 151 1.68 -16.46 -12.84
CA ASP A 151 2.16 -15.29 -13.56
C ASP A 151 0.99 -14.52 -14.17
N THR A 152 0.01 -15.23 -14.71
CA THR A 152 -1.24 -14.61 -15.22
C THR A 152 -2.00 -13.91 -14.10
N ILE A 153 -2.16 -14.56 -12.94
CA ILE A 153 -2.80 -13.98 -11.76
C ILE A 153 -2.05 -12.71 -11.33
N ASN A 154 -0.72 -12.75 -11.27
CA ASN A 154 0.09 -11.60 -10.90
C ASN A 154 -0.06 -10.45 -11.90
N MET A 155 -0.09 -10.74 -13.20
CA MET A 155 -0.31 -9.73 -14.24
C MET A 155 -1.68 -9.06 -14.09
N LEU A 156 -2.75 -9.85 -13.91
CA LEU A 156 -4.11 -9.35 -13.71
C LEU A 156 -4.22 -8.51 -12.43
N ARG A 157 -3.62 -8.99 -11.34
CA ARG A 157 -3.58 -8.31 -10.06
C ARG A 157 -2.84 -6.97 -10.16
N ASN A 158 -1.64 -6.94 -10.73
CA ASN A 158 -0.85 -5.72 -10.87
C ASN A 158 -1.56 -4.69 -11.75
N TYR A 159 -2.24 -5.12 -12.80
CA TYR A 159 -2.95 -4.21 -13.70
C TYR A 159 -4.29 -3.73 -13.15
N GLY A 160 -5.06 -4.63 -12.52
CA GLY A 160 -6.42 -4.35 -12.02
C GLY A 160 -6.47 -3.93 -10.56
N GLY A 161 -5.39 -4.12 -9.79
CA GLY A 161 -5.31 -3.74 -8.41
C GLY A 161 -4.97 -2.26 -8.20
N THR A 162 -5.23 -1.78 -6.98
CA THR A 162 -4.93 -0.39 -6.61
C THR A 162 -4.15 -0.33 -5.30
N MET A 163 -3.23 0.63 -5.19
CA MET A 163 -2.56 0.94 -3.93
C MET A 163 -3.35 2.02 -3.19
N VAL A 164 -3.57 1.80 -1.89
CA VAL A 164 -4.24 2.73 -0.98
C VAL A 164 -3.57 2.71 0.40
N GLY A 165 -3.65 3.80 1.14
CA GLY A 165 -3.26 3.87 2.54
C GLY A 165 -2.10 4.81 2.84
N ALA A 166 -2.11 5.32 4.08
CA ALA A 166 -1.04 6.13 4.66
C ALA A 166 0.21 5.30 5.01
N SER A 167 0.14 3.99 4.82
CA SER A 167 1.11 3.02 5.33
C SER A 167 2.54 3.26 4.83
N GLY A 168 2.73 3.65 3.56
CA GLY A 168 4.04 4.01 3.03
C GLY A 168 4.67 5.21 3.75
N ALA A 169 3.88 6.25 4.04
CA ALA A 169 4.33 7.39 4.82
C ALA A 169 4.61 7.02 6.29
N ILE A 170 3.75 6.20 6.89
CA ILE A 170 3.91 5.71 8.27
C ILE A 170 5.17 4.85 8.39
N SER A 171 5.49 4.04 7.38
CA SER A 171 6.74 3.27 7.35
C SER A 171 7.96 4.16 7.45
N GLY A 172 7.98 5.30 6.74
CA GLY A 172 9.03 6.30 6.89
C GLY A 172 9.13 6.87 8.32
N VAL A 173 7.99 7.13 8.95
CA VAL A 173 7.93 7.58 10.35
C VAL A 173 8.46 6.51 11.30
N LEU A 174 8.11 5.23 11.08
CA LEU A 174 8.61 4.09 11.88
C LEU A 174 10.13 3.90 11.72
N VAL A 175 10.64 4.01 10.49
CA VAL A 175 12.10 3.94 10.25
C VAL A 175 12.81 5.09 10.97
N ALA A 176 12.32 6.32 10.83
CA ALA A 176 12.89 7.47 11.55
C ALA A 176 12.85 7.25 13.07
N PHE A 177 11.76 6.68 13.60
CA PHE A 177 11.65 6.33 15.01
C PHE A 177 12.70 5.28 15.42
N ALA A 178 12.88 4.21 14.65
CA ALA A 178 13.88 3.18 14.93
C ALA A 178 15.32 3.71 14.90
N VAL A 179 15.60 4.66 14.00
CA VAL A 179 16.93 5.30 13.89
C VAL A 179 17.18 6.28 15.04
N LEU A 180 16.21 7.11 15.38
CA LEU A 180 16.34 8.13 16.42
C LEU A 180 16.26 7.56 17.84
N TYR A 181 15.48 6.49 18.03
CA TYR A 181 15.21 5.88 19.34
C TYR A 181 15.41 4.36 19.35
N PRO A 182 16.57 3.82 18.88
CA PRO A 182 16.76 2.38 18.62
C PRO A 182 16.58 1.49 19.85
N ASN A 183 16.87 2.00 21.02
CA ASN A 183 16.82 1.24 22.26
C ASN A 183 15.58 1.52 23.13
N LEU A 184 14.65 2.39 22.63
CA LEU A 184 13.42 2.67 23.37
C LEU A 184 12.59 1.38 23.48
N PRO A 185 12.16 0.99 24.71
CA PRO A 185 11.30 -0.17 24.87
C PRO A 185 9.89 0.15 24.42
N LEU A 186 9.38 -0.61 23.46
CA LEU A 186 8.00 -0.58 23.01
C LEU A 186 7.22 -1.68 23.72
N MET A 187 6.12 -1.32 24.37
CA MET A 187 5.15 -2.27 24.89
C MET A 187 4.03 -2.44 23.87
N LEU A 188 3.91 -3.63 23.32
CA LEU A 188 2.85 -3.97 22.39
C LEU A 188 1.64 -4.50 23.15
N LEU A 189 0.44 -4.21 22.64
CA LEU A 189 -0.82 -4.46 23.33
C LEU A 189 -1.01 -5.91 23.80
N PHE A 190 -0.42 -6.87 23.08
CA PHE A 190 -0.56 -8.31 23.38
C PHE A 190 0.76 -9.00 23.79
N ILE A 191 1.85 -8.24 23.92
CA ILE A 191 3.15 -8.79 24.30
C ILE A 191 3.54 -8.20 25.65
N PRO A 192 3.59 -9.02 26.73
CA PRO A 192 3.77 -8.53 28.09
C PRO A 192 5.21 -8.13 28.47
N PHE A 193 6.13 -8.15 27.50
CA PHE A 193 7.51 -7.74 27.71
C PHE A 193 7.93 -6.65 26.71
N PRO A 194 8.76 -5.69 27.14
CA PRO A 194 9.19 -4.60 26.26
C PRO A 194 10.20 -5.07 25.20
N ILE A 195 9.95 -4.73 23.95
CA ILE A 195 10.84 -4.99 22.81
C ILE A 195 11.49 -3.67 22.40
N LYS A 196 12.82 -3.65 22.17
CA LYS A 196 13.50 -2.45 21.68
C LYS A 196 13.01 -2.10 20.26
N ALA A 197 12.78 -0.81 20.00
CA ALA A 197 12.23 -0.29 18.74
C ALA A 197 12.96 -0.83 17.49
N LYS A 198 14.29 -0.87 17.49
CA LYS A 198 15.08 -1.39 16.36
C LYS A 198 14.76 -2.84 15.99
N TYR A 199 14.47 -3.69 16.99
CA TYR A 199 14.14 -5.09 16.72
C TYR A 199 12.69 -5.26 16.25
N PHE A 200 11.76 -4.55 16.87
CA PHE A 200 10.37 -4.60 16.49
C PHE A 200 10.17 -4.07 15.06
N ILE A 201 10.67 -2.87 14.78
CA ILE A 201 10.51 -2.23 13.46
C ILE A 201 11.32 -2.98 12.39
N GLY A 202 12.53 -3.46 12.74
CA GLY A 202 13.32 -4.30 11.83
C GLY A 202 12.62 -5.60 11.47
N ALA A 203 12.03 -6.30 12.45
CA ALA A 203 11.25 -7.51 12.19
C ALA A 203 9.99 -7.21 11.34
N TYR A 204 9.29 -6.12 11.63
CA TYR A 204 8.15 -5.67 10.84
C TYR A 204 8.52 -5.50 9.35
N PHE A 205 9.62 -4.77 9.06
CA PHE A 205 10.08 -4.59 7.68
C PHE A 205 10.53 -5.89 7.01
N LEU A 206 11.19 -6.78 7.73
CA LEU A 206 11.59 -8.08 7.19
C LEU A 206 10.38 -8.94 6.82
N LEU A 207 9.33 -8.92 7.64
CA LEU A 207 8.08 -9.63 7.38
C LEU A 207 7.32 -9.01 6.19
N ASP A 208 7.33 -7.68 6.08
CA ASP A 208 6.71 -6.96 4.96
C ASP A 208 7.41 -7.29 3.63
N VAL A 209 8.75 -7.25 3.60
CA VAL A 209 9.56 -7.65 2.44
C VAL A 209 9.35 -9.12 2.09
N TYR A 210 9.33 -10.01 3.09
CA TYR A 210 9.04 -11.43 2.87
C TYR A 210 7.66 -11.65 2.25
N GLY A 211 6.63 -10.98 2.79
CA GLY A 211 5.27 -11.02 2.25
C GLY A 211 5.21 -10.58 0.79
N GLY A 212 5.86 -9.48 0.47
CA GLY A 212 5.94 -8.98 -0.90
C GLY A 212 6.66 -9.91 -1.87
N LEU A 213 7.76 -10.56 -1.44
CA LEU A 213 8.52 -11.49 -2.30
C LEU A 213 7.82 -12.83 -2.49
N THR A 214 7.07 -13.30 -1.51
CA THR A 214 6.46 -14.64 -1.55
C THR A 214 4.98 -14.62 -1.91
N GLY A 215 4.34 -13.45 -1.91
CA GLY A 215 2.89 -13.32 -2.02
C GLY A 215 2.12 -13.83 -0.80
N ASN A 216 2.82 -14.21 0.28
CA ASN A 216 2.25 -14.74 1.52
C ASN A 216 2.43 -13.73 2.64
N SER A 217 1.43 -12.91 2.91
CA SER A 217 1.46 -12.01 4.05
C SER A 217 1.27 -12.78 5.36
N ILE A 218 2.26 -12.67 6.28
CA ILE A 218 2.17 -13.28 7.64
C ILE A 218 1.33 -12.39 8.57
N ILE A 219 1.23 -11.10 8.27
CA ILE A 219 0.57 -10.09 9.13
C ILE A 219 -0.86 -9.81 8.66
N GLY A 220 -1.35 -10.51 7.65
CA GLY A 220 -2.64 -10.32 6.97
C GLY A 220 -2.48 -9.67 5.60
N PRO A 221 -3.37 -9.95 4.66
CA PRO A 221 -3.28 -9.48 3.27
C PRO A 221 -3.32 -7.95 3.15
N GLU A 222 -3.78 -7.26 4.19
CA GLU A 222 -4.03 -5.83 4.21
C GLU A 222 -2.85 -4.97 4.69
N ASN A 223 -1.77 -5.59 5.18
CA ASN A 223 -0.72 -4.90 5.93
C ASN A 223 0.67 -4.91 5.26
N THR A 224 0.79 -5.38 4.05
CA THR A 224 2.04 -5.33 3.31
C THR A 224 2.26 -3.91 2.76
N CYS A 225 2.96 -3.11 3.52
CA CYS A 225 3.11 -1.67 3.33
C CYS A 225 3.91 -1.27 2.09
N LEU A 226 4.72 -2.17 1.55
CA LEU A 226 5.65 -1.86 0.46
C LEU A 226 5.37 -2.62 -0.84
N LEU A 227 4.61 -3.71 -0.82
CA LEU A 227 4.54 -4.61 -1.97
C LEU A 227 3.16 -5.24 -2.23
N TYR A 228 2.09 -4.82 -1.57
CA TYR A 228 0.78 -5.43 -1.81
C TYR A 228 -0.28 -4.45 -2.28
N THR A 229 -0.69 -4.67 -3.50
CA THR A 229 -1.86 -4.04 -4.12
C THR A 229 -3.02 -5.02 -4.13
N SER A 230 -4.16 -4.58 -3.67
CA SER A 230 -5.49 -5.13 -3.85
C SER A 230 -6.00 -6.23 -2.94
N ASP A 231 -6.98 -5.85 -2.13
CA ASP A 231 -8.11 -6.68 -1.75
C ASP A 231 -9.32 -6.32 -2.62
N ALA A 232 -9.37 -6.82 -3.83
CA ALA A 232 -10.54 -6.62 -4.69
C ALA A 232 -11.03 -7.93 -5.34
N ALA A 233 -10.80 -9.08 -4.69
CA ALA A 233 -11.20 -10.35 -5.28
C ALA A 233 -11.64 -11.45 -4.29
N ASP A 234 -12.09 -11.09 -3.08
CA ASP A 234 -12.73 -12.06 -2.18
C ASP A 234 -14.06 -11.49 -1.64
N ASP A 235 -15.08 -11.50 -2.52
CA ASP A 235 -16.52 -11.60 -2.18
C ASP A 235 -17.27 -12.21 -3.38
#